data_4105ee7a126799df0561ffc0cb7f9e47
#
_entry.id   4105ee7a126799df0561ffc0cb7f9e47
#
_cell.length_a   1.000
_cell.length_b   1.000
_cell.length_c   1.000
_cell.angle_alpha   90.00
_cell.angle_beta   90.00
_cell.angle_gamma   90.00
#
_symmetry.space_group_name_H-M   'P 1'
#
loop_
_entity.id
_entity.type
_entity.pdbx_description
1 polymer ?
#
loop_
_entity_poly.entity_id
_entity_poly.type
_entity_poly.pdbx_seq_one_letter_code
_entity_poly.pdbx_strand_id
1 'polypeptide(L)'
;MISSINRKLDSNSLTKADVDFAADEISETLANLRSAGEVSNDAFLEAGIIQGGLNVLSNMIEQGCSNDELSSHLQQLSARKDRICSAYPELEEIIS
;
A
#
# COMPACT_ATOMS: atom_id res chain seq x y z
N MET A 1 -3.50 0.79 -6.25
CA MET A 1 -2.21 1.19 -5.64
C MET A 1 -1.21 0.03 -5.62
N ILE A 2 -1.49 -1.03 -4.93
CA ILE A 2 -0.56 -2.17 -4.83
C ILE A 2 -0.27 -2.82 -6.19
N SER A 3 -1.28 -3.01 -7.02
CA SER A 3 -1.07 -3.61 -8.36
C SER A 3 -0.21 -2.75 -9.27
N SER A 4 -0.33 -1.43 -9.18
CA SER A 4 0.53 -0.49 -9.92
C SER A 4 1.99 -0.60 -9.47
N ILE A 5 2.23 -0.70 -8.17
CA ILE A 5 3.57 -0.85 -7.60
C ILE A 5 4.18 -2.19 -8.04
N ASN A 6 3.39 -3.28 -8.03
CA ASN A 6 3.84 -4.59 -8.53
C ASN A 6 4.29 -4.51 -9.99
N ARG A 7 3.52 -3.86 -10.85
CA ARG A 7 3.86 -3.70 -12.27
C ARG A 7 5.16 -2.93 -12.45
N LYS A 8 5.37 -1.87 -11.67
CA LYS A 8 6.60 -1.06 -11.75
C LYS A 8 7.81 -1.85 -11.26
N LEU A 9 7.66 -2.66 -10.22
CA LEU A 9 8.74 -3.51 -9.74
C LEU A 9 9.11 -4.56 -10.81
N ASP A 10 8.12 -5.20 -11.44
CA ASP A 10 8.33 -6.20 -12.48
C ASP A 10 9.07 -5.63 -13.70
N SER A 11 8.84 -4.35 -14.02
CA SER A 11 9.50 -3.66 -15.13
C SER A 11 10.79 -2.94 -14.72
N ASN A 12 11.28 -3.14 -13.51
CA ASN A 12 12.46 -2.46 -12.95
C ASN A 12 12.37 -0.94 -12.98
N SER A 13 11.15 -0.39 -12.88
CA SER A 13 10.93 1.06 -12.93
C SER A 13 10.41 1.65 -11.63
N LEU A 14 10.33 0.83 -10.56
CA LEU A 14 9.83 1.30 -9.27
C LEU A 14 10.85 2.22 -8.59
N THR A 15 10.40 3.41 -8.20
CA THR A 15 11.22 4.38 -7.47
C THR A 15 10.66 4.62 -6.08
N LYS A 16 11.50 5.14 -5.18
CA LYS A 16 11.07 5.59 -3.86
C LYS A 16 9.94 6.61 -3.97
N ALA A 17 10.04 7.56 -4.91
CA ALA A 17 9.00 8.56 -5.12
C ALA A 17 7.65 7.95 -5.48
N ASP A 18 7.64 6.89 -6.29
CA ASP A 18 6.40 6.17 -6.63
C ASP A 18 5.71 5.60 -5.39
N VAL A 19 6.50 5.01 -4.50
CA VAL A 19 5.99 4.38 -3.27
C VAL A 19 5.52 5.44 -2.28
N ASP A 20 6.30 6.51 -2.09
CA ASP A 20 5.94 7.62 -1.21
C ASP A 20 4.64 8.28 -1.66
N PHE A 21 4.49 8.50 -2.98
CA PHE A 21 3.26 9.06 -3.55
C PHE A 21 2.06 8.16 -3.25
N ALA A 22 2.19 6.84 -3.44
CA ALA A 22 1.12 5.91 -3.17
C ALA A 22 0.72 5.90 -1.69
N ALA A 23 1.69 5.91 -0.79
CA ALA A 23 1.44 5.95 0.65
C ALA A 23 0.70 7.23 1.05
N ASP A 24 1.11 8.39 0.51
CA ASP A 24 0.49 9.68 0.79
C ASP A 24 -0.94 9.72 0.25
N GLU A 25 -1.19 9.20 -0.95
CA GLU A 25 -2.52 9.12 -1.54
C GLU A 25 -3.47 8.28 -0.70
N ILE A 26 -3.02 7.12 -0.23
CA ILE A 26 -3.81 6.26 0.64
C ILE A 26 -4.13 6.98 1.93
N SER A 27 -3.14 7.61 2.55
CA SER A 27 -3.31 8.34 3.81
C SER A 27 -4.34 9.46 3.70
N GLU A 28 -4.23 10.28 2.66
CA GLU A 28 -5.13 11.41 2.42
C GLU A 28 -6.56 10.94 2.12
N THR A 29 -6.71 9.95 1.24
CA THR A 29 -8.02 9.40 0.88
C THR A 29 -8.72 8.80 2.10
N LEU A 30 -7.99 8.02 2.90
CA LEU A 30 -8.55 7.41 4.12
C LEU A 30 -8.96 8.46 5.15
N ALA A 31 -8.16 9.51 5.35
CA ALA A 31 -8.48 10.59 6.28
C ALA A 31 -9.78 11.29 5.86
N ASN A 32 -9.94 11.57 4.56
CA ASN A 32 -11.13 12.21 4.02
C ASN A 32 -12.37 11.32 4.18
N LEU A 33 -12.26 10.03 3.88
CA LEU A 33 -13.37 9.10 4.03
C LEU A 33 -13.77 8.90 5.49
N ARG A 34 -12.79 8.84 6.38
CA ARG A 34 -13.07 8.74 7.82
C ARG A 34 -13.80 9.98 8.32
N SER A 35 -13.35 11.17 7.93
CA SER A 35 -13.99 12.43 8.31
C SER A 35 -15.44 12.52 7.81
N ALA A 36 -15.72 11.96 6.64
CA ALA A 36 -17.05 11.90 6.05
C ALA A 36 -17.92 10.77 6.62
N GLY A 37 -17.37 9.91 7.48
CA GLY A 37 -18.08 8.74 8.02
C GLY A 37 -18.31 7.62 7.02
N GLU A 38 -17.54 7.59 5.92
CA GLU A 38 -17.71 6.63 4.83
C GLU A 38 -16.83 5.37 4.99
N VAL A 39 -15.99 5.35 6.01
CA VAL A 39 -15.13 4.20 6.33
C VAL A 39 -15.19 3.97 7.85
N SER A 40 -15.31 2.70 8.26
CA SER A 40 -15.33 2.36 9.69
C SER A 40 -13.94 2.54 10.31
N ASN A 41 -13.88 2.66 11.65
CA ASN A 41 -12.62 2.71 12.36
C ASN A 41 -11.77 1.46 12.11
N ASP A 42 -12.39 0.28 12.08
CA ASP A 42 -11.68 -0.98 11.86
C ASP A 42 -11.08 -1.01 10.44
N ALA A 43 -11.87 -0.62 9.42
CA ALA A 43 -11.36 -0.55 8.05
C ALA A 43 -10.23 0.48 7.93
N PHE A 44 -10.36 1.63 8.57
CA PHE A 44 -9.33 2.67 8.59
C PHE A 44 -8.02 2.14 9.19
N LEU A 45 -8.09 1.44 10.32
CA LEU A 45 -6.91 0.87 10.97
C LEU A 45 -6.25 -0.21 10.13
N GLU A 46 -7.03 -1.09 9.50
CA GLU A 46 -6.50 -2.14 8.64
C GLU A 46 -5.82 -1.55 7.39
N ALA A 47 -6.43 -0.55 6.77
CA ALA A 47 -5.82 0.14 5.62
C ALA A 47 -4.52 0.86 6.00
N GLY A 48 -4.42 1.34 7.24
CA GLY A 48 -3.19 1.94 7.76
C GLY A 48 -2.02 0.98 7.78
N ILE A 49 -2.27 -0.31 7.91
CA ILE A 49 -1.22 -1.35 7.84
C ILE A 49 -0.61 -1.38 6.43
N ILE A 50 -1.42 -1.22 5.39
CA ILE A 50 -0.93 -1.16 4.01
C ILE A 50 -0.06 0.08 3.81
N GLN A 51 -0.49 1.23 4.31
CA GLN A 51 0.32 2.45 4.27
C GLN A 51 1.66 2.25 4.97
N GLY A 52 1.66 1.66 6.16
CA GLY A 52 2.89 1.36 6.91
C GLY A 52 3.81 0.42 6.13
N GLY A 53 3.24 -0.60 5.47
CA GLY A 53 3.99 -1.52 4.62
C GLY A 53 4.62 -0.83 3.41
N LEU A 54 3.95 0.16 2.83
CA LEU A 54 4.52 0.97 1.74
C LEU A 54 5.65 1.86 2.25
N ASN A 55 5.53 2.42 3.44
CA ASN A 55 6.62 3.20 4.06
C ASN A 55 7.87 2.34 4.28
N VAL A 56 7.70 1.09 4.70
CA VAL A 56 8.81 0.13 4.83
C VAL A 56 9.44 -0.13 3.46
N LEU A 57 8.62 -0.37 2.43
CA LEU A 57 9.10 -0.59 1.06
C LEU A 57 9.93 0.61 0.56
N SER A 58 9.45 1.83 0.81
CA SER A 58 10.17 3.05 0.46
C SER A 58 11.54 3.11 1.12
N ASN A 59 11.62 2.79 2.41
CA ASN A 59 12.89 2.74 3.14
C ASN A 59 13.82 1.67 2.60
N MET A 60 13.29 0.52 2.22
CA MET A 60 14.08 -0.56 1.61
C MET A 60 14.71 -0.12 0.28
N ILE A 61 13.95 0.59 -0.55
CA ILE A 61 14.48 1.16 -1.81
C ILE A 61 15.62 2.13 -1.52
N GLU A 62 15.44 3.02 -0.55
CA GLU A 62 16.46 4.00 -0.17
C GLU A 62 17.74 3.34 0.33
N GLN A 63 17.62 2.21 1.05
CA GLN A 63 18.75 1.45 1.57
C GLN A 63 19.42 0.58 0.51
N GLY A 64 18.90 0.53 -0.70
CA GLY A 64 19.48 -0.25 -1.79
C GLY A 64 19.19 -1.75 -1.71
N CYS A 65 18.08 -2.15 -1.08
CA CYS A 65 17.67 -3.54 -1.05
C CYS A 65 17.51 -4.10 -2.46
N SER A 66 17.83 -5.40 -2.62
CA SER A 66 17.71 -6.08 -3.91
C SER A 66 16.27 -6.20 -4.38
N ASN A 67 16.08 -6.39 -5.69
CA ASN A 67 14.75 -6.64 -6.25
C ASN A 67 14.08 -7.87 -5.63
N ASP A 68 14.85 -8.91 -5.28
CA ASP A 68 14.31 -10.09 -4.60
C ASP A 68 13.76 -9.75 -3.22
N GLU A 69 14.47 -8.92 -2.47
CA GLU A 69 14.02 -8.46 -1.15
C GLU A 69 12.76 -7.59 -1.26
N LEU A 70 12.74 -6.66 -2.22
CA LEU A 70 11.57 -5.81 -2.47
C LEU A 70 10.37 -6.65 -2.89
N SER A 71 10.59 -7.61 -3.78
CA SER A 71 9.53 -8.51 -4.26
C SER A 71 8.94 -9.34 -3.13
N SER A 72 9.79 -9.88 -2.26
CA SER A 72 9.35 -10.67 -1.11
C SER A 72 8.47 -9.85 -0.16
N HIS A 73 8.89 -8.62 0.15
CA HIS A 73 8.11 -7.71 1.00
C HIS A 73 6.78 -7.36 0.34
N LEU A 74 6.81 -7.05 -0.95
CA LEU A 74 5.60 -6.66 -1.70
C LEU A 74 4.61 -7.81 -1.83
N GLN A 75 5.10 -9.05 -1.97
CA GLN A 75 4.22 -10.24 -1.98
C GLN A 75 3.48 -10.41 -0.65
N GLN A 76 4.17 -10.21 0.47
CA GLN A 76 3.54 -10.25 1.79
C GLN A 76 2.50 -9.14 1.94
N LEU A 77 2.81 -7.94 1.47
CA LEU A 77 1.91 -6.80 1.51
C LEU A 77 0.68 -7.04 0.63
N SER A 78 0.87 -7.61 -0.56
CA SER A 78 -0.22 -7.96 -1.49
C SER A 78 -1.16 -9.00 -0.90
N ALA A 79 -0.62 -10.03 -0.25
CA ALA A 79 -1.43 -11.05 0.42
C ALA A 79 -2.26 -10.43 1.56
N ARG A 80 -1.66 -9.51 2.31
CA ARG A 80 -2.37 -8.80 3.38
C ARG A 80 -3.48 -7.91 2.81
N LYS A 81 -3.19 -7.20 1.73
CA LYS A 81 -4.17 -6.37 1.02
C LYS A 81 -5.38 -7.22 0.58
N ASP A 82 -5.14 -8.40 0.05
CA ASP A 82 -6.23 -9.29 -0.38
C ASP A 82 -7.14 -9.68 0.79
N ARG A 83 -6.55 -10.00 1.95
CA ARG A 83 -7.33 -10.33 3.15
C ARG A 83 -8.13 -9.13 3.66
N ILE A 84 -7.51 -7.94 3.65
CA ILE A 84 -8.16 -6.71 4.09
C ILE A 84 -9.33 -6.37 3.17
N CYS A 85 -9.14 -6.45 1.85
CA CYS A 85 -10.20 -6.17 0.88
C CYS A 85 -11.35 -7.18 0.95
N SER A 86 -11.07 -8.44 1.29
CA SER A 86 -12.11 -9.44 1.52
C SER A 86 -12.98 -9.10 2.73
N ALA A 87 -12.37 -8.60 3.81
CA ALA A 87 -13.08 -8.21 5.03
C ALA A 87 -13.77 -6.86 4.89
N TYR A 88 -13.18 -5.94 4.12
CA TYR A 88 -13.64 -4.57 3.94
C TYR A 88 -13.68 -4.21 2.46
N PRO A 89 -14.71 -4.68 1.71
CA PRO A 89 -14.78 -4.45 0.27
C PRO A 89 -14.72 -2.99 -0.16
N GLU A 90 -15.13 -2.06 0.71
CA GLU A 90 -15.07 -0.63 0.47
C GLU A 90 -13.63 -0.11 0.29
N LEU A 91 -12.63 -0.86 0.71
CA LEU A 91 -11.22 -0.48 0.57
C LEU A 91 -10.61 -0.87 -0.77
N GLU A 92 -11.29 -1.69 -1.56
CA GLU A 92 -10.76 -2.25 -2.82
C GLU A 92 -10.23 -1.17 -3.76
N GLU A 93 -11.00 -0.11 -3.99
CA GLU A 93 -10.62 0.97 -4.90
C GLU A 93 -9.47 1.81 -4.37
N ILE A 94 -9.25 1.79 -3.06
CA ILE A 94 -8.24 2.63 -2.41
C ILE A 94 -6.87 1.94 -2.43
N ILE A 95 -6.83 0.69 -1.99
CA ILE A 95 -5.55 0.02 -1.71
C ILE A 95 -5.15 -1.05 -2.72
N SER A 96 -6.08 -1.56 -3.51
CA SER A 96 -5.70 -2.56 -4.50
C SER A 96 -5.01 -1.95 -5.71
#